data_31c4f97e01d4eb1d2d0d4ae74fb4ff41
#
_entry.id   31c4f97e01d4eb1d2d0d4ae74fb4ff41
#
_cell.length_a   1.000
_cell.length_b   1.000
_cell.length_c   1.000
_cell.angle_alpha   90.00
_cell.angle_beta   90.00
_cell.angle_gamma   90.00
#
_symmetry.space_group_name_H-M   'P 1'
#
loop_
_entity.id
_entity.type
_entity.pdbx_description
1 polymer ?
#
loop_
_entity_poly.entity_id
_entity_poly.type
_entity_poly.pdbx_seq_one_letter_code
_entity_poly.pdbx_strand_id
1 'polypeptide(L)'
;IEEGKLVGVTPTERPPEPEPEPQPPDLTQQYAAAMRAYAATSASIPDTYALDMPDLFPTWEAALEAGEELPAGRILNGGGQLYRVVQAVTPQEEMPPHDDGMLAIYRPIDREHAGTVDDPIPWVYGMDCHAGKHYSYNGKVYKVAEGVDMIPCTWPPDSPGMWQWEEV
;
A
#
# COMPACT_ATOMS: atom_id res chain seq x y z
N ILE A 1 76.87 25.93 36.46
CA ILE A 1 75.63 25.14 36.12
C ILE A 1 74.46 26.14 36.24
N GLU A 2 74.02 26.73 35.10
CA GLU A 2 72.91 27.66 35.04
C GLU A 2 71.67 26.91 34.74
N GLU A 3 70.65 27.17 35.57
CA GLU A 3 69.32 26.62 35.46
C GLU A 3 68.63 27.06 34.15
N GLY A 4 68.26 26.08 33.30
CA GLY A 4 67.50 26.34 32.11
C GLY A 4 66.03 26.67 32.48
N LYS A 5 65.67 27.95 32.37
CA LYS A 5 64.30 28.44 32.50
C LYS A 5 63.48 28.01 31.25
N LEU A 6 62.58 27.07 31.42
CA LEU A 6 61.58 26.72 30.39
C LEU A 6 60.72 27.95 30.07
N VAL A 7 60.90 28.49 28.85
CA VAL A 7 60.02 29.52 28.33
C VAL A 7 58.68 28.86 27.99
N GLY A 8 57.62 29.29 28.63
CA GLY A 8 56.28 28.74 28.41
C GLY A 8 55.86 28.89 26.96
N VAL A 9 55.49 27.75 26.36
CA VAL A 9 54.84 27.71 25.08
C VAL A 9 53.41 28.21 25.29
N THR A 10 53.11 29.38 24.77
CA THR A 10 51.74 29.88 24.72
C THR A 10 50.96 29.02 23.73
N PRO A 11 49.82 28.39 24.10
CA PRO A 11 49.02 27.67 23.13
C PRO A 11 48.55 28.65 22.06
N THR A 12 48.91 28.43 20.82
CA THR A 12 48.32 29.14 19.69
C THR A 12 46.89 28.68 19.57
N GLU A 13 45.95 29.57 19.76
CA GLU A 13 44.54 29.29 19.51
C GLU A 13 44.42 28.78 18.05
N ARG A 14 43.85 27.58 17.93
CA ARG A 14 43.53 27.01 16.59
C ARG A 14 42.55 27.97 15.93
N PRO A 15 42.78 28.37 14.66
CA PRO A 15 41.76 29.12 13.92
C PRO A 15 40.40 28.43 13.99
N PRO A 16 39.29 29.15 14.12
CA PRO A 16 38.00 28.54 14.09
C PRO A 16 37.85 27.70 12.83
N GLU A 17 37.36 26.48 12.99
CA GLU A 17 37.09 25.57 11.89
C GLU A 17 36.11 26.28 10.95
N PRO A 18 36.35 26.31 9.63
CA PRO A 18 35.48 26.99 8.70
C PRO A 18 34.05 26.38 8.85
N GLU A 19 33.05 27.26 8.92
CA GLU A 19 31.67 26.83 8.93
C GLU A 19 31.43 25.89 7.76
N PRO A 20 30.77 24.73 7.98
CA PRO A 20 30.47 23.79 6.89
C PRO A 20 29.71 24.52 5.80
N GLU A 21 30.21 24.44 4.59
CA GLU A 21 29.51 24.98 3.41
C GLU A 21 28.08 24.43 3.37
N PRO A 22 27.05 25.25 3.05
CA PRO A 22 25.68 24.80 2.96
C PRO A 22 25.62 23.65 1.95
N GLN A 23 25.23 22.47 2.43
CA GLN A 23 25.09 21.31 1.57
C GLN A 23 24.03 21.61 0.50
N PRO A 24 24.27 21.24 -0.76
CA PRO A 24 23.27 21.41 -1.81
C PRO A 24 21.98 20.70 -1.40
N PRO A 25 20.81 21.25 -1.76
CA PRO A 25 19.52 20.66 -1.39
C PRO A 25 19.45 19.20 -1.84
N ASP A 26 18.99 18.33 -0.95
CA ASP A 26 18.81 16.91 -1.27
C ASP A 26 17.68 16.75 -2.30
N LEU A 27 18.05 16.67 -3.56
CA LEU A 27 17.13 16.51 -4.68
C LEU A 27 16.35 15.21 -4.60
N THR A 28 16.91 14.17 -3.96
CA THR A 28 16.23 12.89 -3.79
C THR A 28 14.97 13.05 -2.93
N GLN A 29 15.08 13.79 -1.82
CA GLN A 29 13.93 14.09 -0.97
C GLN A 29 12.90 14.96 -1.68
N GLN A 30 13.33 15.94 -2.47
CA GLN A 30 12.43 16.79 -3.25
C GLN A 30 11.69 15.98 -4.32
N TYR A 31 12.35 15.10 -5.04
CA TYR A 31 11.71 14.21 -6.01
C TYR A 31 10.73 13.25 -5.31
N ALA A 32 11.11 12.66 -4.20
CA ALA A 32 10.22 11.78 -3.44
C ALA A 32 8.96 12.52 -2.96
N ALA A 33 9.11 13.76 -2.47
CA ALA A 33 7.97 14.59 -2.06
C ALA A 33 7.05 14.94 -3.26
N ALA A 34 7.63 15.30 -4.40
CA ALA A 34 6.87 15.59 -5.62
C ALA A 34 6.11 14.35 -6.13
N MET A 35 6.74 13.17 -6.09
CA MET A 35 6.11 11.91 -6.48
C MET A 35 4.98 11.51 -5.55
N ARG A 36 5.14 11.69 -4.23
CA ARG A 36 4.04 11.48 -3.28
C ARG A 36 2.88 12.45 -3.51
N ALA A 37 3.15 13.72 -3.74
CA ALA A 37 2.11 14.70 -4.06
C ALA A 37 1.36 14.34 -5.36
N TYR A 38 2.07 13.89 -6.38
CA TYR A 38 1.46 13.39 -7.62
C TYR A 38 0.61 12.13 -7.35
N ALA A 39 1.14 11.14 -6.64
CA ALA A 39 0.42 9.90 -6.31
C ALA A 39 -0.84 10.20 -5.48
N ALA A 40 -0.73 11.11 -4.52
CA ALA A 40 -1.86 11.52 -3.68
C ALA A 40 -2.96 12.24 -4.48
N THR A 41 -2.67 12.86 -5.59
CA THR A 41 -3.65 13.65 -6.37
C THR A 41 -4.10 12.99 -7.68
N SER A 42 -3.34 12.04 -8.21
CA SER A 42 -3.65 11.39 -9.48
C SER A 42 -4.71 10.30 -9.33
N ALA A 43 -5.67 10.28 -10.27
CA ALA A 43 -6.67 9.21 -10.40
C ALA A 43 -6.36 8.25 -11.57
N SER A 44 -5.27 8.49 -12.32
CA SER A 44 -4.96 7.79 -13.57
C SER A 44 -3.73 6.88 -13.50
N ILE A 45 -3.15 6.66 -12.32
CA ILE A 45 -2.02 5.75 -12.16
C ILE A 45 -2.50 4.31 -12.38
N PRO A 46 -1.90 3.55 -13.32
CA PRO A 46 -2.24 2.15 -13.51
C PRO A 46 -1.93 1.29 -12.29
N ASP A 47 -2.73 0.25 -12.05
CA ASP A 47 -2.58 -0.66 -10.91
C ASP A 47 -1.18 -1.31 -10.87
N THR A 48 -0.63 -1.69 -12.03
CA THR A 48 0.71 -2.29 -12.13
C THR A 48 1.81 -1.37 -11.60
N TYR A 49 1.75 -0.07 -11.92
CA TYR A 49 2.72 0.89 -11.39
C TYR A 49 2.49 1.18 -9.90
N ALA A 50 1.23 1.16 -9.45
CA ALA A 50 0.93 1.34 -8.04
C ALA A 50 1.53 0.23 -7.18
N LEU A 51 1.45 -1.02 -7.63
CA LEU A 51 2.02 -2.18 -6.94
C LEU A 51 3.55 -2.15 -6.82
N ASP A 52 4.23 -1.48 -7.76
CA ASP A 52 5.70 -1.31 -7.71
C ASP A 52 6.14 -0.22 -6.73
N MET A 53 5.23 0.68 -6.33
CA MET A 53 5.54 1.86 -5.52
C MET A 53 4.50 2.10 -4.40
N PRO A 54 4.17 1.10 -3.57
CA PRO A 54 3.06 1.20 -2.61
C PRO A 54 3.23 2.33 -1.58
N ASP A 55 4.47 2.65 -1.21
CA ASP A 55 4.80 3.66 -0.20
C ASP A 55 4.61 5.11 -0.67
N LEU A 56 4.31 5.31 -1.96
CA LEU A 56 4.00 6.64 -2.49
C LEU A 56 2.56 7.07 -2.22
N PHE A 57 1.66 6.12 -1.97
CA PHE A 57 0.24 6.40 -1.79
C PHE A 57 -0.08 6.76 -0.34
N PRO A 58 -1.00 7.72 -0.12
CA PRO A 58 -1.44 8.09 1.22
C PRO A 58 -2.09 6.87 1.90
N THR A 59 -1.91 6.78 3.21
CA THR A 59 -2.61 5.76 3.98
C THR A 59 -4.08 6.12 4.15
N TRP A 60 -4.92 5.10 4.39
CA TRP A 60 -6.33 5.32 4.64
C TRP A 60 -6.55 6.18 5.89
N GLU A 61 -5.73 5.99 6.93
CA GLU A 61 -5.77 6.78 8.16
C GLU A 61 -5.47 8.26 7.89
N ALA A 62 -4.49 8.55 7.03
CA ALA A 62 -4.18 9.93 6.64
C ALA A 62 -5.33 10.56 5.83
N ALA A 63 -6.00 9.79 4.99
CA ALA A 63 -7.16 10.26 4.23
C ALA A 63 -8.37 10.49 5.15
N LEU A 64 -8.56 9.63 6.16
CA LEU A 64 -9.60 9.78 7.19
C LEU A 64 -9.37 11.06 8.01
N GLU A 65 -8.12 11.30 8.45
CA GLU A 65 -7.75 12.50 9.20
C GLU A 65 -7.95 13.79 8.38
N ALA A 66 -7.65 13.74 7.08
CA ALA A 66 -7.87 14.88 6.19
C ALA A 66 -9.35 15.22 6.01
N GLY A 67 -10.25 14.23 6.08
CA GLY A 67 -11.69 14.40 6.00
C GLY A 67 -12.20 14.95 4.66
N GLU A 68 -11.37 14.88 3.62
CA GLU A 68 -11.69 15.37 2.28
C GLU A 68 -12.35 14.26 1.43
N GLU A 69 -13.22 14.67 0.49
CA GLU A 69 -13.79 13.74 -0.48
C GLU A 69 -12.69 13.21 -1.41
N LEU A 70 -12.62 11.89 -1.51
CA LEU A 70 -11.75 11.19 -2.44
C LEU A 70 -12.51 10.92 -3.74
N PRO A 71 -12.08 11.46 -4.88
CA PRO A 71 -12.69 11.15 -6.16
C PRO A 71 -12.40 9.71 -6.59
N ALA A 72 -13.27 9.15 -7.43
CA ALA A 72 -13.04 7.87 -8.07
C ALA A 72 -11.67 7.83 -8.79
N GLY A 73 -11.01 6.66 -8.73
CA GLY A 73 -9.68 6.44 -9.31
C GLY A 73 -8.52 6.69 -8.34
N ARG A 74 -8.72 7.36 -7.23
CA ARG A 74 -7.67 7.55 -6.20
C ARG A 74 -7.20 6.21 -5.65
N ILE A 75 -5.94 6.17 -5.25
CA ILE A 75 -5.33 5.00 -4.63
C ILE A 75 -4.95 5.34 -3.19
N LEU A 76 -5.26 4.43 -2.28
CA LEU A 76 -4.93 4.48 -0.86
C LEU A 76 -4.19 3.22 -0.45
N ASN A 77 -3.35 3.33 0.58
CA ASN A 77 -2.73 2.20 1.25
C ASN A 77 -3.48 1.93 2.56
N GLY A 78 -4.16 0.79 2.64
CA GLY A 78 -4.86 0.32 3.84
C GLY A 78 -4.12 -0.83 4.49
N GLY A 79 -3.16 -0.51 5.38
CA GLY A 79 -2.43 -1.55 6.11
C GLY A 79 -1.50 -2.43 5.27
N GLY A 80 -0.97 -1.89 4.17
CA GLY A 80 -0.07 -2.60 3.24
C GLY A 80 -0.77 -3.12 1.98
N GLN A 81 -2.09 -3.19 1.96
CA GLN A 81 -2.89 -3.45 0.77
C GLN A 81 -3.25 -2.13 0.09
N LEU A 82 -3.05 -2.04 -1.23
CA LEU A 82 -3.52 -0.89 -2.01
C LEU A 82 -4.97 -1.07 -2.42
N TYR A 83 -5.72 0.03 -2.37
CA TYR A 83 -7.11 0.09 -2.79
C TYR A 83 -7.34 1.23 -3.76
N ARG A 84 -8.13 0.98 -4.79
CA ARG A 84 -8.63 2.01 -5.70
C ARG A 84 -10.03 2.42 -5.29
N VAL A 85 -10.25 3.71 -5.13
CA VAL A 85 -11.57 4.30 -4.92
C VAL A 85 -12.41 4.10 -6.19
N VAL A 86 -13.53 3.39 -6.08
CA VAL A 86 -14.42 3.07 -7.21
C VAL A 86 -15.39 4.21 -7.48
N GLN A 87 -15.93 4.80 -6.42
CA GLN A 87 -16.84 5.94 -6.48
C GLN A 87 -16.42 7.00 -5.45
N ALA A 88 -16.72 8.27 -5.72
CA ALA A 88 -16.34 9.33 -4.81
C ALA A 88 -16.88 9.08 -3.40
N VAL A 89 -16.03 9.26 -2.41
CA VAL A 89 -16.34 8.96 -1.01
C VAL A 89 -15.56 9.88 -0.08
N THR A 90 -16.19 10.30 1.01
CA THR A 90 -15.48 10.86 2.16
C THR A 90 -15.21 9.75 3.15
N PRO A 91 -13.93 9.44 3.48
CA PRO A 91 -13.58 8.37 4.41
C PRO A 91 -14.29 8.50 5.76
N GLN A 92 -14.77 7.39 6.30
CA GLN A 92 -15.41 7.32 7.61
C GLN A 92 -14.82 6.16 8.41
N GLU A 93 -14.68 6.34 9.71
CA GLU A 93 -14.05 5.35 10.60
C GLU A 93 -14.73 3.97 10.56
N GLU A 94 -16.05 3.97 10.35
CA GLU A 94 -16.87 2.75 10.26
C GLU A 94 -16.82 2.06 8.90
N MET A 95 -16.09 2.61 7.93
CA MET A 95 -16.00 2.08 6.55
C MET A 95 -14.56 1.93 6.08
N PRO A 96 -13.70 1.18 6.80
CA PRO A 96 -12.33 0.96 6.36
C PRO A 96 -12.29 0.07 5.11
N PRO A 97 -11.29 0.26 4.22
CA PRO A 97 -11.23 -0.43 2.92
C PRO A 97 -11.20 -1.95 2.97
N HIS A 98 -10.76 -2.52 4.09
CA HIS A 98 -10.62 -3.98 4.28
C HIS A 98 -11.88 -4.66 4.81
N ASP A 99 -12.92 -3.91 5.16
CA ASP A 99 -14.15 -4.48 5.71
C ASP A 99 -15.03 -5.11 4.62
N ASP A 100 -15.79 -6.10 5.03
CA ASP A 100 -16.75 -6.78 4.17
C ASP A 100 -17.78 -5.80 3.59
N GLY A 101 -18.02 -5.92 2.30
CA GLY A 101 -18.98 -5.07 1.58
C GLY A 101 -18.40 -3.76 1.05
N MET A 102 -17.12 -3.46 1.29
CA MET A 102 -16.49 -2.23 0.83
C MET A 102 -16.07 -2.23 -0.65
N LEU A 103 -16.17 -3.34 -1.37
CA LEU A 103 -15.77 -3.45 -2.78
C LEU A 103 -16.47 -2.46 -3.73
N ALA A 104 -17.66 -2.01 -3.38
CA ALA A 104 -18.39 -0.98 -4.13
C ALA A 104 -17.73 0.41 -4.01
N ILE A 105 -16.92 0.62 -2.98
CA ILE A 105 -16.25 1.88 -2.66
C ILE A 105 -14.74 1.75 -2.86
N TYR A 106 -14.13 0.68 -2.34
CA TYR A 106 -12.69 0.44 -2.36
C TYR A 106 -12.42 -0.92 -2.99
N ARG A 107 -11.80 -0.93 -4.16
CA ARG A 107 -11.38 -2.16 -4.84
C ARG A 107 -9.91 -2.43 -4.51
N PRO A 108 -9.57 -3.61 -3.95
CA PRO A 108 -8.18 -3.98 -3.75
C PRO A 108 -7.44 -4.01 -5.09
N ILE A 109 -6.19 -3.54 -5.06
CA ILE A 109 -5.26 -3.61 -6.18
C ILE A 109 -4.31 -4.75 -5.91
N ASP A 110 -4.49 -5.86 -6.64
CA ASP A 110 -3.65 -7.03 -6.55
C ASP A 110 -2.95 -7.28 -7.88
N ARG A 111 -1.91 -8.10 -7.85
CA ARG A 111 -1.35 -8.64 -9.08
C ARG A 111 -2.41 -9.48 -9.78
N GLU A 112 -2.39 -9.47 -11.11
CA GLU A 112 -3.23 -10.39 -11.86
C GLU A 112 -2.85 -11.83 -11.49
N HIS A 113 -3.81 -12.58 -10.95
CA HIS A 113 -3.66 -13.99 -10.63
C HIS A 113 -4.29 -14.82 -11.75
N ALA A 114 -3.61 -15.90 -12.13
CA ALA A 114 -4.11 -16.79 -13.21
C ALA A 114 -5.37 -17.56 -12.78
N GLY A 115 -5.61 -17.71 -11.48
CA GLY A 115 -6.68 -18.54 -10.94
C GLY A 115 -6.40 -20.02 -11.12
N THR A 116 -5.13 -20.41 -11.00
CA THR A 116 -4.66 -21.80 -10.98
C THR A 116 -4.32 -22.23 -9.58
N VAL A 117 -4.07 -23.52 -9.35
CA VAL A 117 -3.66 -24.03 -8.04
C VAL A 117 -2.36 -23.40 -7.55
N ASP A 118 -1.43 -23.10 -8.46
CA ASP A 118 -0.13 -22.51 -8.15
C ASP A 118 -0.18 -20.98 -8.03
N ASP A 119 -1.22 -20.36 -8.59
CA ASP A 119 -1.43 -18.91 -8.56
C ASP A 119 -2.93 -18.61 -8.36
N PRO A 120 -3.46 -18.90 -7.16
CA PRO A 120 -4.87 -18.71 -6.85
C PRO A 120 -5.20 -17.23 -6.62
N ILE A 121 -6.41 -16.84 -6.99
CA ILE A 121 -6.93 -15.50 -6.76
C ILE A 121 -7.26 -15.34 -5.27
N PRO A 122 -6.77 -14.31 -4.55
CA PRO A 122 -7.20 -14.05 -3.18
C PRO A 122 -8.71 -13.80 -3.12
N TRP A 123 -9.42 -14.61 -2.34
CA TRP A 123 -10.86 -14.44 -2.21
C TRP A 123 -11.20 -13.25 -1.30
N VAL A 124 -12.14 -12.43 -1.75
CA VAL A 124 -12.69 -11.29 -1.01
C VAL A 124 -14.22 -11.37 -1.06
N TYR A 125 -14.87 -11.06 0.05
CA TYR A 125 -16.32 -11.06 0.15
C TYR A 125 -16.99 -10.17 -0.93
N GLY A 126 -17.91 -10.75 -1.68
CA GLY A 126 -18.68 -10.03 -2.70
C GLY A 126 -17.98 -9.91 -4.07
N MET A 127 -16.83 -10.56 -4.27
CA MET A 127 -16.18 -10.65 -5.58
C MET A 127 -16.91 -11.61 -6.51
N ASP A 128 -16.61 -11.56 -7.80
CA ASP A 128 -17.07 -12.54 -8.76
C ASP A 128 -16.17 -13.76 -8.76
N CYS A 129 -16.73 -14.93 -8.56
CA CYS A 129 -16.00 -16.20 -8.59
C CYS A 129 -16.46 -17.05 -9.76
N HIS A 130 -15.51 -17.45 -10.62
CA HIS A 130 -15.78 -18.13 -11.87
C HIS A 130 -15.46 -19.62 -11.83
N ALA A 131 -16.28 -20.40 -12.53
CA ALA A 131 -16.15 -21.86 -12.68
C ALA A 131 -14.72 -22.28 -13.05
N GLY A 132 -14.20 -23.30 -12.39
CA GLY A 132 -12.89 -23.89 -12.64
C GLY A 132 -11.70 -23.06 -12.16
N LYS A 133 -11.92 -21.83 -11.67
CA LYS A 133 -10.86 -20.99 -11.11
C LYS A 133 -10.56 -21.36 -9.66
N HIS A 134 -9.30 -21.12 -9.26
CA HIS A 134 -8.83 -21.36 -7.91
C HIS A 134 -8.72 -20.05 -7.14
N TYR A 135 -9.12 -20.10 -5.88
CA TYR A 135 -9.11 -18.97 -4.95
C TYR A 135 -8.39 -19.37 -3.66
N SER A 136 -7.63 -18.45 -3.09
CA SER A 136 -6.99 -18.63 -1.79
C SER A 136 -7.83 -17.98 -0.70
N TYR A 137 -8.03 -18.71 0.42
CA TYR A 137 -8.74 -18.22 1.59
C TYR A 137 -8.24 -18.93 2.85
N ASN A 138 -7.95 -18.18 3.91
CA ASN A 138 -7.46 -18.71 5.18
C ASN A 138 -6.26 -19.69 5.04
N GLY A 139 -5.33 -19.39 4.11
CA GLY A 139 -4.14 -20.19 3.88
C GLY A 139 -4.37 -21.50 3.13
N LYS A 140 -5.56 -21.71 2.58
CA LYS A 140 -5.93 -22.86 1.75
C LYS A 140 -6.32 -22.44 0.36
N VAL A 141 -6.31 -23.38 -0.59
CA VAL A 141 -6.75 -23.17 -1.97
C VAL A 141 -8.03 -23.92 -2.21
N TYR A 142 -8.97 -23.25 -2.86
CA TYR A 142 -10.29 -23.78 -3.20
C TYR A 142 -10.54 -23.59 -4.69
N LYS A 143 -11.14 -24.57 -5.32
CA LYS A 143 -11.58 -24.50 -6.73
C LYS A 143 -13.09 -24.29 -6.76
N VAL A 144 -13.56 -23.40 -7.64
CA VAL A 144 -14.98 -23.29 -7.95
C VAL A 144 -15.40 -24.45 -8.85
N ALA A 145 -16.49 -25.12 -8.51
CA ALA A 145 -17.04 -26.25 -9.25
C ALA A 145 -17.29 -25.88 -10.73
N GLU A 146 -17.08 -26.83 -11.62
CA GLU A 146 -17.29 -26.62 -13.05
C GLU A 146 -18.74 -26.26 -13.38
N GLY A 147 -18.92 -25.26 -14.25
CA GLY A 147 -20.23 -24.81 -14.68
C GLY A 147 -20.99 -23.94 -13.67
N VAL A 148 -20.36 -23.51 -12.61
CA VAL A 148 -20.94 -22.64 -11.59
C VAL A 148 -20.17 -21.33 -11.51
N ASP A 149 -20.85 -20.21 -11.80
CA ASP A 149 -20.36 -18.88 -11.48
C ASP A 149 -21.10 -18.32 -10.27
N MET A 150 -20.39 -17.71 -9.33
CA MET A 150 -20.97 -17.01 -8.18
C MET A 150 -20.72 -15.52 -8.32
N ILE A 151 -21.76 -14.77 -8.70
CA ILE A 151 -21.68 -13.34 -9.05
C ILE A 151 -22.82 -12.57 -8.36
N PRO A 152 -22.57 -11.87 -7.26
CA PRO A 152 -21.36 -11.88 -6.45
C PRO A 152 -21.24 -13.12 -5.56
N CYS A 153 -20.03 -13.49 -5.19
CA CYS A 153 -19.76 -14.55 -4.21
C CYS A 153 -19.76 -13.97 -2.80
N THR A 154 -20.78 -14.27 -2.02
CA THR A 154 -20.95 -13.79 -0.63
C THR A 154 -20.72 -14.89 0.41
N TRP A 155 -20.37 -16.10 -0.02
CA TRP A 155 -20.10 -17.24 0.85
C TRP A 155 -18.62 -17.59 0.82
N PRO A 156 -17.91 -17.49 1.98
CA PRO A 156 -16.51 -17.88 2.06
C PRO A 156 -16.26 -19.31 1.58
N PRO A 157 -15.11 -19.59 0.98
CA PRO A 157 -14.79 -20.93 0.46
C PRO A 157 -14.82 -22.06 1.50
N ASP A 158 -14.55 -21.74 2.77
CA ASP A 158 -14.57 -22.70 3.88
C ASP A 158 -15.95 -22.85 4.56
N SER A 159 -16.98 -22.25 3.99
CA SER A 159 -18.34 -22.33 4.55
C SER A 159 -18.87 -23.76 4.53
N PRO A 160 -19.41 -24.28 5.64
CA PRO A 160 -19.94 -25.64 5.71
C PRO A 160 -21.08 -25.90 4.71
N GLY A 161 -20.99 -27.00 3.97
CA GLY A 161 -22.05 -27.44 3.06
C GLY A 161 -22.09 -26.75 1.71
N MET A 162 -21.11 -25.92 1.40
CA MET A 162 -20.98 -25.26 0.11
C MET A 162 -20.35 -26.20 -0.92
N TRP A 163 -21.18 -26.87 -1.71
CA TRP A 163 -20.73 -27.80 -2.76
C TRP A 163 -20.08 -27.09 -3.97
N GLN A 164 -20.25 -25.78 -4.06
CA GLN A 164 -19.64 -24.94 -5.09
C GLN A 164 -18.12 -24.80 -4.92
N TRP A 165 -17.61 -25.09 -3.73
CA TRP A 165 -16.20 -25.02 -3.39
C TRP A 165 -15.63 -26.41 -3.16
N GLU A 166 -14.49 -26.67 -3.76
CA GLU A 166 -13.66 -27.87 -3.56
C GLU A 166 -12.30 -27.46 -2.98
N GLU A 167 -11.95 -27.93 -1.80
CA GLU A 167 -10.62 -27.72 -1.22
C GLU A 167 -9.60 -28.56 -2.00
N VAL A 168 -8.46 -27.97 -2.44
CA VAL A 168 -7.45 -28.59 -3.32
C VAL A 168 -6.15 -28.84 -2.56
#